data_a12271eb3b77ed44a187714dd2b73dfe
#
_entry.id   a12271eb3b77ed44a187714dd2b73dfe
#
_cell.length_a   1.000
_cell.length_b   1.000
_cell.length_c   1.000
_cell.angle_alpha   90.00
_cell.angle_beta   90.00
_cell.angle_gamma   90.00
#
_symmetry.space_group_name_H-M   'P 1'
#
loop_
_entity.id
_entity.type
_entity.pdbx_description
1 polymer ?
#
loop_
_entity_poly.entity_id
_entity_poly.type
_entity_poly.pdbx_seq_one_letter_code
_entity_poly.pdbx_strand_id
1 'polypeptide(L)'
;MRSIGPSSFGLRLAAQAIAAGEVIAYPTEAVYGLGCDPLDARAVRRILAIKRRPEHKGLILIGADLDALWPFILPLEPARMAEIEASWPGPNTWLLPARPDTPTWLTGAHATIAVRIPGHPLARALCAAWSAYGGGALVSTSANLAARPPARTALEVRHRLPKGPDLILNARCAGNPRPSLIRDARTGRVLRP
;
A
#
# COMPACT_ATOMS: atom_id res chain seq x y z
N MET A 1 -19.86 -3.60 -2.68
CA MET A 1 -18.56 -4.28 -2.48
C MET A 1 -18.52 -5.54 -3.34
N ARG A 2 -17.88 -5.45 -4.49
CA ARG A 2 -17.67 -6.56 -5.46
C ARG A 2 -16.53 -7.45 -4.95
N SER A 3 -16.47 -8.71 -5.38
CA SER A 3 -15.35 -9.63 -5.05
C SER A 3 -14.95 -10.38 -6.31
N ILE A 4 -13.67 -10.42 -6.58
CA ILE A 4 -13.08 -11.06 -7.75
C ILE A 4 -11.93 -11.98 -7.34
N GLY A 5 -11.68 -13.01 -8.14
CA GLY A 5 -10.57 -13.95 -7.92
C GLY A 5 -9.21 -13.40 -8.38
N PRO A 6 -8.10 -14.06 -8.01
CA PRO A 6 -6.73 -13.62 -8.28
C PRO A 6 -6.23 -14.01 -9.68
N SER A 7 -7.10 -14.04 -10.68
CA SER A 7 -6.75 -14.32 -12.08
C SER A 7 -6.18 -13.08 -12.77
N SER A 8 -5.55 -13.25 -13.93
CA SER A 8 -5.12 -12.13 -14.78
C SER A 8 -6.28 -11.21 -15.16
N PHE A 9 -7.46 -11.77 -15.39
CA PHE A 9 -8.67 -10.99 -15.61
C PHE A 9 -9.07 -10.21 -14.36
N GLY A 10 -9.02 -10.83 -13.16
CA GLY A 10 -9.29 -10.15 -11.89
C GLY A 10 -8.31 -9.01 -11.62
N LEU A 11 -7.02 -9.20 -11.92
CA LEU A 11 -6.01 -8.14 -11.78
C LEU A 11 -6.29 -6.95 -12.71
N ARG A 12 -6.69 -7.20 -13.97
CA ARG A 12 -7.10 -6.12 -14.88
C ARG A 12 -8.32 -5.36 -14.37
N LEU A 13 -9.34 -6.07 -13.88
CA LEU A 13 -10.52 -5.43 -13.27
C LEU A 13 -10.15 -4.59 -12.03
N ALA A 14 -9.19 -5.06 -11.23
CA ALA A 14 -8.70 -4.28 -10.09
C ALA A 14 -7.96 -3.01 -10.53
N ALA A 15 -7.12 -3.08 -11.57
CA ALA A 15 -6.45 -1.91 -12.14
C ALA A 15 -7.46 -0.90 -12.73
N GLN A 16 -8.50 -1.38 -13.43
CA GLN A 16 -9.60 -0.53 -13.93
C GLN A 16 -10.37 0.15 -12.79
N ALA A 17 -10.63 -0.58 -11.70
CA ALA A 17 -11.29 -0.03 -10.52
C ALA A 17 -10.44 1.09 -9.88
N ILE A 18 -9.12 0.89 -9.78
CA ILE A 18 -8.19 1.91 -9.29
C ILE A 18 -8.23 3.15 -10.19
N ALA A 19 -8.15 2.98 -11.51
CA ALA A 19 -8.23 4.07 -12.48
C ALA A 19 -9.56 4.83 -12.43
N ALA A 20 -10.64 4.16 -12.02
CA ALA A 20 -11.96 4.78 -11.80
C ALA A 20 -12.07 5.51 -10.44
N GLY A 21 -10.98 5.60 -9.65
CA GLY A 21 -10.98 6.23 -8.33
C GLY A 21 -11.60 5.38 -7.24
N GLU A 22 -11.71 4.07 -7.44
CA GLU A 22 -12.24 3.14 -6.46
C GLU A 22 -11.18 2.74 -5.42
N VAL A 23 -11.64 2.42 -4.22
CA VAL A 23 -10.84 1.80 -3.16
C VAL A 23 -10.95 0.29 -3.28
N ILE A 24 -9.82 -0.39 -3.32
CA ILE A 24 -9.75 -1.85 -3.38
C ILE A 24 -9.20 -2.44 -2.08
N ALA A 25 -9.59 -3.68 -1.77
CA ALA A 25 -8.92 -4.49 -0.75
C ALA A 25 -8.23 -5.69 -1.40
N TYR A 26 -7.05 -6.03 -0.91
CA TYR A 26 -6.22 -7.11 -1.44
C TYR A 26 -5.38 -7.77 -0.34
N PRO A 27 -5.02 -9.06 -0.47
CA PRO A 27 -4.18 -9.73 0.52
C PRO A 27 -2.73 -9.28 0.42
N THR A 28 -2.07 -9.22 1.57
CA THR A 28 -0.63 -9.03 1.69
C THR A 28 -0.02 -10.19 2.50
N GLU A 29 1.22 -10.04 2.94
CA GLU A 29 1.93 -11.09 3.68
C GLU A 29 1.22 -11.46 4.99
N ALA A 30 0.73 -10.48 5.75
CA ALA A 30 0.14 -10.68 7.07
C ALA A 30 -1.37 -10.49 7.10
N VAL A 31 -1.88 -9.45 6.43
CA VAL A 31 -3.26 -8.98 6.53
C VAL A 31 -3.75 -8.45 5.19
N TYR A 32 -5.04 -8.20 5.06
CA TYR A 32 -5.56 -7.46 3.92
C TYR A 32 -5.14 -5.99 3.98
N GLY A 33 -4.77 -5.43 2.83
CA GLY A 33 -4.56 -4.02 2.60
C GLY A 33 -5.77 -3.34 1.96
N LEU A 34 -5.88 -2.03 2.17
CA LEU A 34 -6.70 -1.13 1.35
C LEU A 34 -5.77 -0.33 0.46
N GLY A 35 -6.14 -0.15 -0.81
CA GLY A 35 -5.37 0.62 -1.76
C GLY A 35 -6.22 1.40 -2.74
N CYS A 36 -5.61 2.44 -3.31
CA CYS A 36 -6.15 3.28 -4.38
C CYS A 36 -4.98 3.98 -5.09
N ASP A 37 -5.27 4.72 -6.15
CA ASP A 37 -4.32 5.64 -6.75
C ASP A 37 -3.89 6.71 -5.72
N PRO A 38 -2.58 6.88 -5.43
CA PRO A 38 -2.08 7.91 -4.52
C PRO A 38 -2.30 9.34 -5.03
N LEU A 39 -2.45 9.54 -6.32
CA LEU A 39 -2.67 10.84 -6.93
C LEU A 39 -4.16 11.23 -6.99
N ASP A 40 -5.09 10.29 -6.76
CA ASP A 40 -6.51 10.63 -6.56
C ASP A 40 -6.79 11.00 -5.10
N ALA A 41 -6.78 12.30 -4.82
CA ALA A 41 -7.06 12.82 -3.48
C ALA A 41 -8.42 12.39 -2.91
N ARG A 42 -9.45 12.14 -3.76
CA ARG A 42 -10.77 11.67 -3.31
C ARG A 42 -10.69 10.24 -2.84
N ALA A 43 -10.03 9.37 -3.61
CA ALA A 43 -9.84 7.96 -3.24
C ALA A 43 -9.00 7.83 -1.96
N VAL A 44 -7.93 8.63 -1.82
CA VAL A 44 -7.10 8.66 -0.59
C VAL A 44 -7.92 9.12 0.62
N ARG A 45 -8.63 10.24 0.54
CA ARG A 45 -9.49 10.71 1.63
C ARG A 45 -10.58 9.70 1.99
N ARG A 46 -11.08 8.96 1.00
CA ARG A 46 -12.03 7.87 1.24
C ARG A 46 -11.41 6.73 2.04
N ILE A 47 -10.16 6.33 1.75
CA ILE A 47 -9.42 5.36 2.60
C ILE A 47 -9.31 5.87 4.03
N LEU A 48 -8.92 7.14 4.22
CA LEU A 48 -8.81 7.75 5.55
C LEU A 48 -10.15 7.73 6.30
N ALA A 49 -11.24 8.07 5.61
CA ALA A 49 -12.60 8.04 6.17
C ALA A 49 -13.05 6.60 6.54
N ILE A 50 -12.85 5.62 5.66
CA ILE A 50 -13.13 4.19 5.94
C ILE A 50 -12.42 3.74 7.21
N LYS A 51 -11.15 4.12 7.38
CA LYS A 51 -10.31 3.74 8.51
C LYS A 51 -10.53 4.59 9.76
N ARG A 52 -11.23 5.73 9.67
CA ARG A 52 -11.24 6.79 10.69
C ARG A 52 -9.80 7.17 11.09
N ARG A 53 -8.93 7.32 10.10
CA ARG A 53 -7.50 7.60 10.29
C ARG A 53 -7.22 9.09 10.05
N PRO A 54 -6.58 9.78 11.00
CA PRO A 54 -6.14 11.15 10.78
C PRO A 54 -5.11 11.25 9.65
N GLU A 55 -5.26 12.26 8.79
CA GLU A 55 -4.39 12.48 7.62
C GLU A 55 -2.93 12.74 8.01
N HIS A 56 -2.69 13.43 9.13
CA HIS A 56 -1.33 13.76 9.61
C HIS A 56 -0.43 12.53 9.85
N LYS A 57 -0.98 11.32 9.96
CA LYS A 57 -0.21 10.07 10.15
C LYS A 57 0.45 9.54 8.90
N GLY A 58 0.19 10.13 7.74
CA GLY A 58 0.70 9.65 6.47
C GLY A 58 0.24 8.24 6.09
N LEU A 59 0.62 7.82 4.91
CA LEU A 59 0.26 6.53 4.31
C LEU A 59 1.51 5.82 3.76
N ILE A 60 1.40 4.52 3.53
CA ILE A 60 2.43 3.72 2.88
C ILE A 60 2.09 3.67 1.39
N LEU A 61 3.12 3.77 0.53
CA LEU A 61 3.01 3.43 -0.89
C LEU A 61 3.69 2.09 -1.16
N ILE A 62 3.11 1.32 -2.06
CA ILE A 62 3.72 0.11 -2.59
C ILE A 62 3.86 0.21 -4.10
N GLY A 63 4.91 -0.39 -4.66
CA GLY A 63 5.16 -0.48 -6.10
C GLY A 63 5.47 -1.91 -6.53
N ALA A 64 5.41 -2.16 -7.83
CA ALA A 64 5.91 -3.40 -8.43
C ALA A 64 7.45 -3.47 -8.34
N ASP A 65 8.07 -2.32 -8.48
CA ASP A 65 9.49 -2.04 -8.52
C ASP A 65 9.78 -0.65 -7.94
N LEU A 66 11.04 -0.25 -7.98
CA LEU A 66 11.49 1.05 -7.49
C LEU A 66 11.04 2.20 -8.42
N ASP A 67 10.92 1.93 -9.73
CA ASP A 67 10.51 2.95 -10.71
C ASP A 67 9.11 3.51 -10.40
N ALA A 68 8.20 2.65 -9.93
CA ALA A 68 6.88 3.07 -9.47
C ALA A 68 6.92 4.01 -8.25
N LEU A 69 8.00 4.01 -7.48
CA LEU A 69 8.15 4.77 -6.23
C LEU A 69 8.94 6.08 -6.42
N TRP A 70 9.82 6.16 -7.43
CA TRP A 70 10.63 7.37 -7.70
C TRP A 70 9.85 8.69 -7.78
N PRO A 71 8.62 8.74 -8.29
CA PRO A 71 7.85 9.98 -8.30
C PRO A 71 7.57 10.57 -6.92
N PHE A 72 7.76 9.81 -5.84
CA PHE A 72 7.39 10.21 -4.47
C PHE A 72 8.58 10.36 -3.52
N ILE A 73 9.76 9.86 -3.89
CA ILE A 73 10.93 9.78 -3.01
C ILE A 73 12.14 10.50 -3.58
N LEU A 74 13.00 10.97 -2.68
CA LEU A 74 14.36 11.39 -3.03
C LEU A 74 15.35 10.26 -2.69
N PRO A 75 16.35 10.00 -3.55
CA PRO A 75 17.37 8.99 -3.26
C PRO A 75 18.22 9.39 -2.05
N LEU A 76 18.76 8.40 -1.39
CA LEU A 76 19.85 8.52 -0.45
C LEU A 76 21.20 8.18 -1.13
N GLU A 77 22.26 8.15 -0.38
CA GLU A 77 23.58 7.66 -0.81
C GLU A 77 23.48 6.28 -1.47
N PRO A 78 24.25 6.00 -2.54
CA PRO A 78 24.15 4.76 -3.31
C PRO A 78 24.25 3.48 -2.45
N ALA A 79 25.19 3.45 -1.50
CA ALA A 79 25.35 2.30 -0.60
C ALA A 79 24.09 2.06 0.25
N ARG A 80 23.45 3.13 0.70
CA ARG A 80 22.21 3.03 1.49
C ARG A 80 21.03 2.59 0.65
N MET A 81 20.92 3.09 -0.57
CA MET A 81 19.89 2.64 -1.51
C MET A 81 20.07 1.15 -1.82
N ALA A 82 21.27 0.68 -2.05
CA ALA A 82 21.56 -0.75 -2.31
C ALA A 82 21.10 -1.64 -1.12
N GLU A 83 21.32 -1.22 0.13
CA GLU A 83 20.82 -1.94 1.31
C GLU A 83 19.29 -1.99 1.36
N ILE A 84 18.63 -0.89 1.05
CA ILE A 84 17.17 -0.80 1.00
C ILE A 84 16.62 -1.73 -0.09
N GLU A 85 17.17 -1.66 -1.29
CA GLU A 85 16.78 -2.48 -2.44
C GLU A 85 17.01 -3.98 -2.19
N ALA A 86 18.11 -4.35 -1.56
CA ALA A 86 18.39 -5.74 -1.17
C ALA A 86 17.36 -6.31 -0.18
N SER A 87 16.64 -5.44 0.55
CA SER A 87 15.57 -5.84 1.47
C SER A 87 14.21 -6.06 0.79
N TRP A 88 14.11 -5.76 -0.50
CA TRP A 88 12.93 -5.89 -1.34
C TRP A 88 13.10 -6.92 -2.45
N PRO A 89 12.01 -7.55 -2.89
CA PRO A 89 10.65 -7.57 -2.34
C PRO A 89 10.58 -8.21 -0.96
N GLY A 90 9.80 -7.61 -0.04
CA GLY A 90 9.75 -8.18 1.32
C GLY A 90 8.89 -7.39 2.31
N PRO A 91 8.96 -7.80 3.59
CA PRO A 91 8.16 -7.20 4.66
C PRO A 91 8.79 -5.92 5.23
N ASN A 92 9.73 -5.29 4.53
CA ASN A 92 10.38 -4.06 4.98
C ASN A 92 9.75 -2.83 4.33
N THR A 93 9.27 -1.91 5.15
CA THR A 93 8.81 -0.58 4.76
C THR A 93 9.86 0.43 5.19
N TRP A 94 10.29 1.30 4.29
CA TRP A 94 11.29 2.30 4.55
C TRP A 94 10.70 3.71 4.49
N LEU A 95 11.06 4.56 5.45
CA LEU A 95 10.77 5.99 5.43
C LEU A 95 11.89 6.70 4.67
N LEU A 96 11.64 7.01 3.42
CA LEU A 96 12.54 7.79 2.57
C LEU A 96 12.15 9.28 2.59
N PRO A 97 13.11 10.21 2.35
CA PRO A 97 12.77 11.61 2.14
C PRO A 97 11.74 11.75 1.02
N ALA A 98 10.65 12.45 1.27
CA ALA A 98 9.65 12.72 0.27
C ALA A 98 10.13 13.81 -0.69
N ARG A 99 9.76 13.70 -1.98
CA ARG A 99 9.93 14.80 -2.93
C ARG A 99 9.07 16.00 -2.51
N PRO A 100 9.50 17.23 -2.80
CA PRO A 100 8.75 18.44 -2.44
C PRO A 100 7.33 18.50 -3.03
N ASP A 101 7.13 17.89 -4.18
CA ASP A 101 5.88 17.79 -4.92
C ASP A 101 4.99 16.60 -4.49
N THR A 102 5.46 15.76 -3.55
CA THR A 102 4.65 14.68 -3.00
C THR A 102 3.45 15.25 -2.22
N PRO A 103 2.22 14.84 -2.57
CA PRO A 103 1.02 15.36 -1.92
C PRO A 103 1.01 15.16 -0.40
N THR A 104 0.59 16.20 0.34
CA THR A 104 0.56 16.18 1.81
C THR A 104 -0.43 15.16 2.39
N TRP A 105 -1.47 14.79 1.66
CA TRP A 105 -2.37 13.70 2.08
C TRP A 105 -1.70 12.32 2.10
N LEU A 106 -0.49 12.18 1.49
CA LEU A 106 0.32 10.95 1.54
C LEU A 106 1.36 11.01 2.65
N THR A 107 2.07 12.14 2.76
CA THR A 107 3.13 12.32 3.76
C THR A 107 2.58 12.62 5.15
N GLY A 108 1.38 13.20 5.23
CA GLY A 108 0.84 13.74 6.47
C GLY A 108 1.68 14.91 6.99
N ALA A 109 2.02 14.89 8.27
CA ALA A 109 2.85 15.90 8.91
C ALA A 109 4.37 15.63 8.82
N HIS A 110 4.79 14.73 7.90
CA HIS A 110 6.17 14.25 7.83
C HIS A 110 6.88 14.73 6.56
N ALA A 111 8.21 14.95 6.66
CA ALA A 111 9.09 15.20 5.52
C ALA A 111 9.52 13.90 4.81
N THR A 112 9.01 12.76 5.26
CA THR A 112 9.31 11.44 4.71
C THR A 112 8.04 10.75 4.25
N ILE A 113 8.19 9.79 3.34
CA ILE A 113 7.12 8.92 2.91
C ILE A 113 7.51 7.45 3.11
N ALA A 114 6.56 6.65 3.55
CA ALA A 114 6.75 5.23 3.74
C ALA A 114 6.56 4.49 2.43
N VAL A 115 7.53 3.71 2.00
CA VAL A 115 7.49 2.97 0.73
C VAL A 115 7.91 1.52 0.89
N ARG A 116 7.38 0.64 0.05
CA ARG A 116 7.69 -0.79 0.06
C ARG A 116 7.47 -1.44 -1.31
N ILE A 117 8.30 -2.43 -1.65
CA ILE A 117 8.00 -3.42 -2.68
C ILE A 117 7.53 -4.69 -1.95
N PRO A 118 6.25 -5.08 -2.06
CA PRO A 118 5.71 -6.19 -1.27
C PRO A 118 6.23 -7.54 -1.71
N GLY A 119 6.45 -8.46 -0.76
CA GLY A 119 6.85 -9.84 -1.04
C GLY A 119 5.67 -10.74 -1.45
N HIS A 120 4.43 -10.35 -1.16
CA HIS A 120 3.24 -11.14 -1.50
C HIS A 120 3.01 -11.17 -3.01
N PRO A 121 2.99 -12.37 -3.66
CA PRO A 121 2.94 -12.47 -5.12
C PRO A 121 1.75 -11.73 -5.74
N LEU A 122 0.56 -11.85 -5.14
CA LEU A 122 -0.64 -11.20 -5.67
C LEU A 122 -0.62 -9.68 -5.48
N ALA A 123 -0.05 -9.16 -4.37
CA ALA A 123 0.11 -7.73 -4.17
C ALA A 123 1.08 -7.14 -5.21
N ARG A 124 2.19 -7.84 -5.51
CA ARG A 124 3.11 -7.44 -6.59
C ARG A 124 2.45 -7.50 -7.96
N ALA A 125 1.73 -8.58 -8.25
CA ALA A 125 0.99 -8.71 -9.52
C ALA A 125 -0.06 -7.63 -9.70
N LEU A 126 -0.71 -7.21 -8.61
CA LEU A 126 -1.64 -6.07 -8.62
C LEU A 126 -0.91 -4.76 -8.94
N CYS A 127 0.24 -4.49 -8.30
CA CYS A 127 1.06 -3.31 -8.62
C CYS A 127 1.51 -3.33 -10.10
N ALA A 128 1.97 -4.47 -10.60
CA ALA A 128 2.37 -4.63 -12.01
C ALA A 128 1.17 -4.42 -12.98
N ALA A 129 0.00 -4.95 -12.66
CA ALA A 129 -1.20 -4.74 -13.45
C ALA A 129 -1.63 -3.27 -13.46
N TRP A 130 -1.49 -2.57 -12.34
CA TRP A 130 -1.74 -1.14 -12.22
C TRP A 130 -0.73 -0.32 -13.03
N SER A 131 0.57 -0.64 -12.96
CA SER A 131 1.60 0.02 -13.79
C SER A 131 1.36 -0.21 -15.28
N ALA A 132 0.99 -1.42 -15.70
CA ALA A 132 0.65 -1.73 -17.09
C ALA A 132 -0.63 -1.00 -17.56
N TYR A 133 -1.49 -0.56 -16.66
CA TYR A 133 -2.68 0.25 -16.95
C TYR A 133 -2.40 1.76 -17.01
N GLY A 134 -1.15 2.17 -16.85
CA GLY A 134 -0.69 3.56 -16.88
C GLY A 134 -0.54 4.21 -15.50
N GLY A 135 -0.71 3.44 -14.42
CA GLY A 135 -0.45 3.90 -13.06
C GLY A 135 0.99 3.71 -12.62
N GLY A 136 1.23 3.87 -11.33
CA GLY A 136 2.56 3.70 -10.71
C GLY A 136 2.44 3.03 -9.34
N ALA A 137 2.78 3.76 -8.29
CA ALA A 137 2.58 3.28 -6.93
C ALA A 137 1.09 3.14 -6.57
N LEU A 138 0.83 2.36 -5.52
CA LEU A 138 -0.48 2.25 -4.87
C LEU A 138 -0.38 2.71 -3.41
N VAL A 139 -1.38 3.40 -2.91
CA VAL A 139 -1.59 3.51 -1.46
C VAL A 139 -1.77 2.11 -0.89
N SER A 140 -1.16 1.84 0.26
CA SER A 140 -1.31 0.58 0.98
C SER A 140 -1.42 0.83 2.48
N THR A 141 -2.54 0.43 3.04
CA THR A 141 -2.75 0.49 4.50
C THR A 141 -3.59 -0.71 4.94
N SER A 142 -3.42 -1.19 6.18
CA SER A 142 -4.16 -2.34 6.69
C SER A 142 -5.68 -2.17 6.62
N ALA A 143 -6.41 -3.23 6.27
CA ALA A 143 -7.87 -3.24 6.17
C ALA A 143 -8.52 -3.37 7.57
N ASN A 144 -8.58 -2.24 8.31
CA ASN A 144 -9.18 -2.14 9.64
C ASN A 144 -9.59 -0.70 9.94
N LEU A 145 -10.54 -0.53 10.84
CA LEU A 145 -10.74 0.73 11.54
C LEU A 145 -9.52 1.02 12.42
N ALA A 146 -9.19 2.28 12.63
CA ALA A 146 -8.09 2.68 13.51
C ALA A 146 -8.20 2.01 14.88
N ALA A 147 -7.09 1.52 15.42
CA ALA A 147 -7.00 0.79 16.69
C ALA A 147 -7.81 -0.53 16.77
N ARG A 148 -8.31 -1.06 15.65
CA ARG A 148 -8.97 -2.38 15.60
C ARG A 148 -8.08 -3.41 14.88
N PRO A 149 -8.24 -4.71 15.17
CA PRO A 149 -7.50 -5.76 14.48
C PRO A 149 -7.74 -5.73 12.96
N PRO A 150 -6.71 -5.88 12.13
CA PRO A 150 -6.84 -5.91 10.68
C PRO A 150 -7.49 -7.21 10.19
N ALA A 151 -8.16 -7.13 9.03
CA ALA A 151 -8.77 -8.28 8.37
C ALA A 151 -7.68 -9.18 7.76
N ARG A 152 -7.87 -10.49 7.87
CA ARG A 152 -6.99 -11.52 7.27
C ARG A 152 -7.67 -12.30 6.14
N THR A 153 -8.98 -12.13 5.97
CA THR A 153 -9.77 -12.76 4.92
C THR A 153 -10.70 -11.73 4.26
N ALA A 154 -11.14 -12.02 3.04
CA ALA A 154 -12.13 -11.20 2.33
C ALA A 154 -13.45 -11.09 3.11
N LEU A 155 -13.84 -12.15 3.83
CA LEU A 155 -15.03 -12.13 4.67
C LEU A 155 -14.87 -11.15 5.83
N GLU A 156 -13.72 -11.17 6.50
CA GLU A 156 -13.44 -10.21 7.57
C GLU A 156 -13.40 -8.77 7.07
N VAL A 157 -12.90 -8.51 5.85
CA VAL A 157 -12.97 -7.17 5.23
C VAL A 157 -14.42 -6.71 5.14
N ARG A 158 -15.33 -7.55 4.65
CA ARG A 158 -16.76 -7.23 4.54
C ARG A 158 -17.39 -6.92 5.89
N HIS A 159 -17.11 -7.75 6.91
CA HIS A 159 -17.69 -7.59 8.24
C HIS A 159 -17.12 -6.40 9.00
N ARG A 160 -15.80 -6.18 8.95
CA ARG A 160 -15.14 -5.14 9.74
C ARG A 160 -15.21 -3.76 9.10
N LEU A 161 -15.43 -3.70 7.79
CA LEU A 161 -15.51 -2.47 7.01
C LEU A 161 -16.80 -2.41 6.17
N PRO A 162 -17.98 -2.26 6.79
CA PRO A 162 -19.26 -2.30 6.06
C PRO A 162 -19.43 -1.16 5.05
N LYS A 163 -18.80 0.00 5.28
CA LYS A 163 -18.67 1.12 4.32
C LYS A 163 -17.32 1.08 3.58
N GLY A 164 -16.78 -0.10 3.39
CA GLY A 164 -15.41 -0.36 2.99
C GLY A 164 -15.13 -0.21 1.49
N PRO A 165 -14.18 -1.00 0.97
CA PRO A 165 -13.73 -0.91 -0.41
C PRO A 165 -14.85 -1.24 -1.40
N ASP A 166 -14.69 -0.77 -2.64
CA ASP A 166 -15.62 -1.07 -3.75
C ASP A 166 -15.40 -2.49 -4.26
N LEU A 167 -14.13 -2.90 -4.27
CA LEU A 167 -13.67 -4.17 -4.80
C LEU A 167 -12.79 -4.91 -3.80
N ILE A 168 -12.96 -6.22 -3.71
CA ILE A 168 -12.07 -7.12 -2.96
C ILE A 168 -11.45 -8.11 -3.93
N LEU A 169 -10.13 -8.08 -4.04
CA LEU A 169 -9.35 -9.13 -4.69
C LEU A 169 -9.19 -10.29 -3.69
N ASN A 170 -9.99 -11.34 -3.89
CA ASN A 170 -10.14 -12.40 -2.92
C ASN A 170 -9.08 -13.48 -3.10
N ALA A 171 -8.13 -13.54 -2.16
CA ALA A 171 -7.17 -14.64 -2.02
C ALA A 171 -6.67 -14.73 -0.56
N ARG A 172 -5.82 -15.68 -0.28
CA ARG A 172 -5.24 -15.86 1.06
C ARG A 172 -4.06 -14.89 1.26
N CYS A 173 -3.91 -14.36 2.49
CA CYS A 173 -2.65 -13.78 2.93
C CYS A 173 -1.56 -14.85 3.02
N ALA A 174 -0.29 -14.47 2.95
CA ALA A 174 0.82 -15.43 3.00
C ALA A 174 1.05 -16.06 4.39
N GLY A 175 0.27 -15.68 5.40
CA GLY A 175 0.33 -16.28 6.74
C GLY A 175 1.44 -15.71 7.63
N ASN A 176 2.12 -14.66 7.23
CA ASN A 176 3.10 -14.01 8.10
C ASN A 176 2.39 -13.49 9.38
N PRO A 177 2.87 -13.85 10.58
CA PRO A 177 2.22 -13.45 11.83
C PRO A 177 2.33 -11.95 12.13
N ARG A 178 3.33 -11.26 11.57
CA ARG A 178 3.64 -9.86 11.87
C ARG A 178 3.40 -8.95 10.66
N PRO A 179 2.95 -7.69 10.89
CA PRO A 179 2.98 -6.65 9.87
C PRO A 179 4.40 -6.37 9.37
N SER A 180 4.52 -5.57 8.31
CA SER A 180 5.82 -5.11 7.83
C SER A 180 6.55 -4.27 8.89
N LEU A 181 7.86 -4.47 8.98
CA LEU A 181 8.75 -3.59 9.74
C LEU A 181 8.74 -2.20 9.12
N ILE A 182 8.74 -1.15 9.95
CA ILE A 182 8.98 0.21 9.46
C ILE A 182 10.34 0.66 9.95
N ARG A 183 11.20 1.06 9.01
CA ARG A 183 12.57 1.53 9.27
C ARG A 183 12.77 2.94 8.75
N ASP A 184 13.55 3.71 9.48
CA ASP A 184 14.09 4.98 8.99
C ASP A 184 15.19 4.69 7.95
N ALA A 185 15.06 5.23 6.75
CA ALA A 185 15.99 4.95 5.67
C ALA A 185 17.36 5.61 5.86
N ARG A 186 17.47 6.70 6.62
CA ARG A 186 18.74 7.37 6.87
C ARG A 186 19.57 6.64 7.94
N THR A 187 18.91 6.17 9.00
CA THR A 187 19.57 5.60 10.16
C THR A 187 19.53 4.08 10.25
N GLY A 188 18.62 3.41 9.50
CA GLY A 188 18.35 1.98 9.61
C GLY A 188 17.52 1.59 10.83
N ARG A 189 17.22 2.54 11.71
CA ARG A 189 16.49 2.28 12.96
C ARG A 189 15.10 1.73 12.69
N VAL A 190 14.72 0.67 13.41
CA VAL A 190 13.36 0.15 13.41
C VAL A 190 12.46 1.08 14.23
N LEU A 191 11.42 1.62 13.61
CA LEU A 191 10.45 2.51 14.23
C LEU A 191 9.19 1.77 14.65
N ARG A 192 8.87 0.68 13.92
CA ARG A 192 7.79 -0.24 14.26
C ARG A 192 8.23 -1.65 13.90
N PRO A 193 8.26 -2.60 14.86
CA PRO A 193 8.54 -4.03 14.61
C PRO A 193 7.36 -4.75 13.97
#